data_12c2a852fedab7ca2ead0cad72ea1a90
#
_entry.id   12c2a852fedab7ca2ead0cad72ea1a90
#
_cell.length_a   1.000
_cell.length_b   1.000
_cell.length_c   1.000
_cell.angle_alpha   90.00
_cell.angle_beta   90.00
_cell.angle_gamma   90.00
#
_symmetry.space_group_name_H-M   'P 1'
#
loop_
_entity.id
_entity.type
_entity.pdbx_description
1 polymer ?
#
loop_
_entity_poly.entity_id
_entity_poly.type
_entity_poly.pdbx_seq_one_letter_code
_entity_poly.pdbx_strand_id
1 'polypeptide(L)'
;MSHEIGNLTRRAVLAGALSGAVAGFQAWPKARAGGPRGQKSFLWGVATAGHQIEGNNVNSDYWVMENVKPTLFAERSGDACDSYHRFAEDIGLIAAAGLNTYRFSLEWARIEPNEGQFSEASLDYYLRVVDCCHAKGIRPVVTFNHYTTPAWFAASGGWLRADAPQIFARFCDRAARKIAQGIEFACTLNEPQVDRLLRGQSFAASLLAAKTKMQAAAARRMGSDRFEPYLTVMDSDQYLQPLIAAHDAGFAAIKAARSDLPVGVTLAVVDFQASEPGTRIDEIRYDTYAAWMEAARRNCDFVGVQNYNREVIGPNGTVTPAKEAEKDFLGREVYPEALGNAVRYIHEGTGKPILITENGIVTNDDTQRVRYIDGAIASMRRVMTEGVPVLGYIHWSLLDNFEWLLGFHMHFGLVAVDRKTFARTPKPSLAHLGQIARKNQLV
;
A
#
# COMPACT_ATOMS: atom_id res chain seq x y z
N MET A 1 14.64 40.03 -61.91
CA MET A 1 13.54 39.43 -62.69
C MET A 1 12.81 38.51 -61.73
N SER A 2 11.97 39.04 -60.96
CA SER A 2 10.59 39.54 -61.10
C SER A 2 9.60 38.46 -61.54
N HIS A 3 8.67 38.23 -60.59
CA HIS A 3 7.25 37.96 -60.76
C HIS A 3 6.86 36.46 -60.62
N GLU A 4 5.77 36.07 -60.01
CA GLU A 4 4.72 36.74 -59.24
C GLU A 4 4.02 35.66 -58.44
N ILE A 5 3.69 35.96 -57.21
CA ILE A 5 2.95 35.08 -56.33
C ILE A 5 1.49 35.41 -56.41
N GLY A 6 0.69 34.47 -56.88
CA GLY A 6 -0.77 34.59 -56.90
C GLY A 6 -1.37 34.21 -55.54
N ASN A 7 -2.03 35.17 -54.91
CA ASN A 7 -2.95 35.00 -53.79
C ASN A 7 -4.09 34.04 -54.12
N LEU A 8 -4.24 32.95 -53.39
CA LEU A 8 -5.47 32.17 -53.32
C LEU A 8 -6.08 32.22 -51.91
N THR A 9 -7.17 32.91 -51.89
CA THR A 9 -8.02 33.33 -50.80
C THR A 9 -8.50 32.18 -49.93
N ARG A 10 -8.41 32.42 -48.62
CA ARG A 10 -9.17 31.75 -47.55
C ARG A 10 -10.69 32.01 -47.71
N ARG A 11 -11.39 31.23 -48.48
CA ARG A 11 -12.89 31.19 -48.49
C ARG A 11 -13.38 30.07 -49.40
N ALA A 12 -13.28 28.82 -49.00
CA ALA A 12 -14.13 27.72 -49.51
C ALA A 12 -13.77 26.36 -48.86
N VAL A 13 -13.88 26.24 -47.52
CA VAL A 13 -14.13 24.95 -46.85
C VAL A 13 -14.94 25.23 -45.59
N LEU A 14 -16.18 25.64 -45.80
CA LEU A 14 -17.18 25.72 -44.74
C LEU A 14 -18.55 25.45 -45.38
N ALA A 15 -18.80 24.21 -45.76
CA ALA A 15 -20.12 23.65 -45.94
C ALA A 15 -19.98 22.15 -46.22
N GLY A 16 -20.08 21.33 -45.22
CA GLY A 16 -20.11 19.88 -45.40
C GLY A 16 -20.12 19.16 -44.06
N ALA A 17 -21.32 18.84 -43.57
CA ALA A 17 -21.58 17.80 -42.58
C ALA A 17 -21.22 18.09 -41.09
N LEU A 18 -22.01 18.96 -40.48
CA LEU A 18 -22.44 18.77 -39.09
C LEU A 18 -23.55 17.71 -39.09
N SER A 19 -23.17 16.48 -38.87
CA SER A 19 -24.11 15.43 -38.43
C SER A 19 -23.45 14.71 -37.25
N GLY A 20 -23.86 15.11 -36.12
CA GLY A 20 -24.01 14.61 -34.81
C GLY A 20 -23.47 13.24 -34.48
N ALA A 21 -22.55 13.22 -33.56
CA ALA A 21 -22.55 12.28 -32.48
C ALA A 21 -22.23 13.07 -31.21
N VAL A 22 -23.26 13.64 -30.61
CA VAL A 22 -23.27 13.93 -29.18
C VAL A 22 -23.17 12.56 -28.52
N ALA A 23 -21.96 12.13 -28.20
CA ALA A 23 -21.74 11.02 -27.28
C ALA A 23 -22.36 11.46 -25.95
N GLY A 24 -23.58 11.00 -25.71
CA GLY A 24 -24.27 11.21 -24.46
C GLY A 24 -23.36 10.76 -23.34
N PHE A 25 -23.11 11.63 -22.37
CA PHE A 25 -22.69 11.28 -21.06
C PHE A 25 -23.70 10.24 -20.55
N GLN A 26 -23.37 8.94 -20.68
CA GLN A 26 -24.08 7.90 -19.98
C GLN A 26 -23.91 8.18 -18.51
N ALA A 27 -24.94 8.71 -17.88
CA ALA A 27 -25.06 8.73 -16.43
C ALA A 27 -24.77 7.30 -15.94
N TRP A 28 -23.87 7.18 -14.99
CA TRP A 28 -23.63 5.95 -14.25
C TRP A 28 -24.97 5.30 -13.92
N PRO A 29 -25.13 4.00 -14.16
CA PRO A 29 -26.27 3.32 -13.61
C PRO A 29 -26.18 3.52 -12.09
N LYS A 30 -27.15 4.27 -11.54
CA LYS A 30 -27.31 4.39 -10.08
C LYS A 30 -27.20 2.97 -9.55
N ALA A 31 -26.21 2.74 -8.67
CA ALA A 31 -26.04 1.47 -8.00
C ALA A 31 -27.45 1.00 -7.62
N ARG A 32 -27.84 -0.18 -8.07
CA ARG A 32 -29.14 -0.76 -7.72
C ARG A 32 -29.27 -0.69 -6.22
N ALA A 33 -30.19 0.12 -5.76
CA ALA A 33 -30.55 0.19 -4.35
C ALA A 33 -30.85 -1.22 -3.87
N GLY A 34 -30.09 -1.65 -2.91
CA GLY A 34 -30.10 -2.86 -2.15
C GLY A 34 -31.21 -3.86 -2.31
N GLY A 35 -30.75 -5.08 -2.35
CA GLY A 35 -31.35 -6.12 -1.53
C GLY A 35 -31.21 -5.72 -0.04
N PRO A 36 -31.90 -6.42 0.88
CA PRO A 36 -31.91 -6.09 2.30
C PRO A 36 -30.47 -5.90 2.78
N ARG A 37 -30.22 -4.94 3.69
CA ARG A 37 -28.91 -4.68 4.32
C ARG A 37 -28.43 -5.94 5.03
N GLY A 38 -28.11 -6.98 4.22
CA GLY A 38 -27.47 -8.20 4.60
C GLY A 38 -25.97 -7.94 4.75
N GLN A 39 -25.38 -8.58 5.70
CA GLN A 39 -23.96 -8.66 6.00
C GLN A 39 -23.12 -8.48 4.73
N LYS A 40 -22.36 -7.36 4.65
CA LYS A 40 -21.43 -7.13 3.52
C LYS A 40 -20.55 -8.37 3.42
N SER A 41 -20.46 -8.98 2.25
CA SER A 41 -19.66 -10.20 2.05
C SER A 41 -18.21 -9.94 2.45
N PHE A 42 -17.58 -10.92 3.10
CA PHE A 42 -16.17 -10.88 3.52
C PHE A 42 -15.26 -10.56 2.34
N LEU A 43 -14.22 -9.74 2.59
CA LEU A 43 -13.24 -9.35 1.60
C LEU A 43 -12.15 -10.43 1.48
N TRP A 44 -12.06 -11.05 0.31
CA TRP A 44 -10.96 -11.95 -0.05
C TRP A 44 -10.15 -11.32 -1.17
N GLY A 45 -8.91 -10.96 -0.89
CA GLY A 45 -8.16 -10.19 -1.88
C GLY A 45 -6.66 -10.35 -1.85
N VAL A 46 -6.04 -9.51 -2.67
CA VAL A 46 -4.59 -9.34 -2.78
C VAL A 46 -4.23 -7.86 -2.78
N ALA A 47 -3.00 -7.54 -2.39
CA ALA A 47 -2.50 -6.17 -2.35
C ALA A 47 -1.32 -5.95 -3.30
N THR A 48 -1.10 -4.68 -3.64
CA THR A 48 0.11 -4.15 -4.28
C THR A 48 0.32 -2.69 -3.84
N ALA A 49 1.53 -2.15 -4.09
CA ALA A 49 1.81 -0.72 -3.95
C ALA A 49 2.33 -0.14 -5.27
N GLY A 50 1.89 1.07 -5.62
CA GLY A 50 2.13 1.67 -6.93
C GLY A 50 3.61 1.73 -7.30
N HIS A 51 4.48 2.27 -6.44
CA HIS A 51 5.91 2.35 -6.72
C HIS A 51 6.56 0.97 -6.99
N GLN A 52 6.08 -0.07 -6.31
CA GLN A 52 6.61 -1.43 -6.43
C GLN A 52 6.22 -2.12 -7.73
N ILE A 53 5.12 -1.70 -8.38
CA ILE A 53 4.59 -2.42 -9.55
C ILE A 53 4.41 -1.57 -10.81
N GLU A 54 4.14 -0.25 -10.70
CA GLU A 54 3.74 0.56 -11.85
C GLU A 54 4.89 0.85 -12.81
N GLY A 55 6.08 1.09 -12.29
CA GLY A 55 7.27 1.50 -13.06
C GLY A 55 7.36 3.01 -13.29
N ASN A 56 8.58 3.49 -13.47
CA ASN A 56 8.90 4.86 -13.87
C ASN A 56 8.20 5.95 -13.03
N ASN A 57 8.20 5.80 -11.70
CA ASN A 57 7.68 6.79 -10.76
C ASN A 57 8.68 7.94 -10.55
N VAL A 58 9.07 8.59 -11.63
CA VAL A 58 10.25 9.48 -11.74
C VAL A 58 10.18 10.72 -10.85
N ASN A 59 9.01 11.14 -10.42
CA ASN A 59 8.79 12.30 -9.58
C ASN A 59 8.79 11.97 -8.08
N SER A 60 9.00 10.68 -7.70
CA SER A 60 8.98 10.26 -6.30
C SER A 60 10.35 10.45 -5.64
N ASP A 61 10.31 10.60 -4.33
CA ASP A 61 11.48 10.63 -3.46
C ASP A 61 12.30 9.33 -3.55
N TYR A 62 11.64 8.17 -3.63
CA TYR A 62 12.30 6.87 -3.78
C TYR A 62 13.05 6.79 -5.12
N TRP A 63 12.45 7.24 -6.22
CA TRP A 63 13.14 7.31 -7.50
C TRP A 63 14.40 8.16 -7.43
N VAL A 64 14.35 9.31 -6.76
CA VAL A 64 15.54 10.15 -6.57
C VAL A 64 16.61 9.38 -5.81
N MET A 65 16.25 8.72 -4.70
CA MET A 65 17.19 7.97 -3.86
C MET A 65 17.79 6.73 -4.54
N GLU A 66 17.02 6.02 -5.36
CA GLU A 66 17.51 4.89 -6.16
C GLU A 66 18.57 5.32 -7.20
N ASN A 67 18.50 6.56 -7.65
CA ASN A 67 19.28 7.10 -8.75
C ASN A 67 20.40 8.06 -8.34
N VAL A 68 20.76 8.14 -7.05
CA VAL A 68 21.94 8.85 -6.53
C VAL A 68 23.03 7.88 -6.09
N LYS A 69 24.21 8.43 -5.77
CA LYS A 69 25.33 7.69 -5.17
C LYS A 69 25.89 8.47 -4.00
N PRO A 70 26.06 7.85 -2.81
CA PRO A 70 25.70 6.47 -2.50
C PRO A 70 24.18 6.28 -2.42
N THR A 71 23.71 5.03 -2.58
CA THR A 71 22.33 4.64 -2.35
C THR A 71 22.27 3.38 -1.47
N LEU A 72 21.17 3.22 -0.74
CA LEU A 72 20.84 2.01 0.04
C LEU A 72 20.09 0.96 -0.78
N PHE A 73 19.58 1.34 -1.95
CA PHE A 73 18.80 0.43 -2.79
C PHE A 73 19.73 -0.57 -3.49
N ALA A 74 19.43 -1.86 -3.34
CA ALA A 74 20.17 -2.93 -4.01
C ALA A 74 20.00 -2.86 -5.54
N GLU A 75 18.81 -2.46 -5.99
CA GLU A 75 18.45 -2.29 -7.39
C GLU A 75 17.58 -1.03 -7.56
N ARG A 76 17.39 -0.58 -8.79
CA ARG A 76 16.44 0.48 -9.13
C ARG A 76 15.09 -0.13 -9.48
N SER A 77 14.00 0.55 -9.13
CA SER A 77 12.65 0.11 -9.49
C SER A 77 12.45 0.05 -11.02
N GLY A 78 12.96 1.03 -11.76
CA GLY A 78 12.85 1.08 -13.22
C GLY A 78 11.40 0.96 -13.69
N ASP A 79 11.17 0.01 -14.62
CA ASP A 79 9.82 -0.30 -15.11
C ASP A 79 9.01 -1.14 -14.12
N ALA A 80 9.57 -1.51 -12.98
CA ALA A 80 8.95 -2.34 -11.95
C ALA A 80 8.28 -3.60 -12.54
N CYS A 81 6.97 -3.74 -12.46
CA CYS A 81 6.19 -4.79 -13.10
C CYS A 81 5.43 -4.30 -14.36
N ASP A 82 5.65 -3.07 -14.79
CA ASP A 82 4.90 -2.43 -15.90
C ASP A 82 3.38 -2.42 -15.67
N SER A 83 2.94 -2.45 -14.40
CA SER A 83 1.52 -2.51 -14.08
C SER A 83 0.79 -1.21 -14.45
N TYR A 84 1.50 -0.09 -14.63
CA TYR A 84 0.90 1.14 -15.15
C TYR A 84 0.18 0.93 -16.49
N HIS A 85 0.73 0.07 -17.36
CA HIS A 85 0.12 -0.30 -18.63
C HIS A 85 -0.70 -1.59 -18.55
N ARG A 86 -0.39 -2.47 -17.58
CA ARG A 86 -0.94 -3.83 -17.50
C ARG A 86 -1.94 -4.05 -16.35
N PHE A 87 -2.42 -2.99 -15.69
CA PHE A 87 -3.35 -3.14 -14.55
C PHE A 87 -4.60 -3.96 -14.90
N ALA A 88 -5.08 -3.88 -16.14
CA ALA A 88 -6.26 -4.64 -16.58
C ALA A 88 -5.99 -6.15 -16.65
N GLU A 89 -4.76 -6.56 -16.99
CA GLU A 89 -4.30 -7.95 -16.92
C GLU A 89 -4.20 -8.41 -15.47
N ASP A 90 -3.57 -7.60 -14.61
CA ASP A 90 -3.41 -7.89 -13.18
C ASP A 90 -4.77 -8.07 -12.48
N ILE A 91 -5.72 -7.15 -12.69
CA ILE A 91 -7.09 -7.24 -12.17
C ILE A 91 -7.83 -8.45 -12.76
N GLY A 92 -7.54 -8.80 -14.02
CA GLY A 92 -8.05 -10.01 -14.67
C GLY A 92 -7.65 -11.29 -13.95
N LEU A 93 -6.40 -11.38 -13.49
CA LEU A 93 -5.90 -12.52 -12.71
C LEU A 93 -6.60 -12.65 -11.35
N ILE A 94 -6.86 -11.53 -10.67
CA ILE A 94 -7.60 -11.50 -9.41
C ILE A 94 -9.00 -12.07 -9.60
N ALA A 95 -9.74 -11.58 -10.59
CA ALA A 95 -11.08 -12.05 -10.90
C ALA A 95 -11.11 -13.52 -11.31
N ALA A 96 -10.20 -13.96 -12.18
CA ALA A 96 -10.09 -15.34 -12.63
C ALA A 96 -9.79 -16.33 -11.46
N ALA A 97 -9.01 -15.88 -10.47
CA ALA A 97 -8.77 -16.64 -9.27
C ALA A 97 -10.03 -16.79 -8.38
N GLY A 98 -11.05 -15.95 -8.55
CA GLY A 98 -12.27 -15.93 -7.75
C GLY A 98 -12.13 -15.09 -6.47
N LEU A 99 -11.16 -14.20 -6.42
CA LEU A 99 -11.03 -13.19 -5.38
C LEU A 99 -11.99 -12.03 -5.68
N ASN A 100 -12.41 -11.29 -4.66
CA ASN A 100 -13.39 -10.21 -4.78
C ASN A 100 -12.85 -8.83 -4.40
N THR A 101 -11.58 -8.73 -4.05
CA THR A 101 -11.00 -7.48 -3.51
C THR A 101 -9.58 -7.28 -4.03
N TYR A 102 -9.27 -6.02 -4.36
CA TYR A 102 -7.92 -5.59 -4.71
C TYR A 102 -7.55 -4.35 -3.91
N ARG A 103 -6.46 -4.44 -3.12
CA ARG A 103 -5.88 -3.28 -2.46
C ARG A 103 -4.70 -2.77 -3.27
N PHE A 104 -4.72 -1.49 -3.61
CA PHE A 104 -3.63 -0.80 -4.29
C PHE A 104 -3.42 0.60 -3.72
N SER A 105 -2.28 1.22 -4.00
CA SER A 105 -2.00 2.58 -3.55
C SER A 105 -2.04 3.58 -4.71
N LEU A 106 -2.29 4.84 -4.35
CA LEU A 106 -2.11 5.98 -5.24
C LEU A 106 -0.65 6.43 -5.18
N GLU A 107 -0.09 6.83 -6.31
CA GLU A 107 1.20 7.48 -6.34
C GLU A 107 1.03 9.00 -6.31
N TRP A 108 1.23 9.57 -5.11
CA TRP A 108 1.11 11.00 -4.89
C TRP A 108 2.03 11.79 -5.82
N ALA A 109 3.25 11.31 -6.04
CA ALA A 109 4.23 11.91 -6.94
C ALA A 109 3.77 12.02 -8.41
N ARG A 110 2.86 11.12 -8.86
CA ARG A 110 2.26 11.20 -10.19
C ARG A 110 1.11 12.19 -10.21
N ILE A 111 0.30 12.19 -9.15
CA ILE A 111 -0.89 13.04 -9.03
C ILE A 111 -0.53 14.50 -8.80
N GLU A 112 0.50 14.77 -8.00
CA GLU A 112 1.00 16.12 -7.68
C GLU A 112 2.51 16.18 -7.95
N PRO A 113 2.93 16.23 -9.22
CA PRO A 113 4.35 16.22 -9.60
C PRO A 113 5.14 17.47 -9.14
N ASN A 114 4.46 18.58 -8.94
CA ASN A 114 4.96 19.82 -8.34
C ASN A 114 3.95 20.31 -7.31
N GLU A 115 4.41 21.04 -6.30
CA GLU A 115 3.54 21.53 -5.22
C GLU A 115 2.35 22.33 -5.76
N GLY A 116 1.14 21.90 -5.43
CA GLY A 116 -0.11 22.54 -5.86
C GLY A 116 -0.50 22.29 -7.31
N GLN A 117 0.30 21.59 -8.10
CA GLN A 117 0.01 21.26 -9.51
C GLN A 117 -0.46 19.82 -9.64
N PHE A 118 -1.75 19.63 -9.86
CA PHE A 118 -2.38 18.32 -9.95
C PHE A 118 -2.52 17.85 -11.39
N SER A 119 -2.14 16.60 -11.65
CA SER A 119 -2.28 15.93 -12.94
C SER A 119 -3.66 15.25 -13.04
N GLU A 120 -4.58 15.83 -13.82
CA GLU A 120 -5.87 15.19 -14.13
C GLU A 120 -5.68 13.85 -14.85
N ALA A 121 -4.69 13.75 -15.73
CA ALA A 121 -4.40 12.50 -16.43
C ALA A 121 -4.01 11.36 -15.47
N SER A 122 -3.26 11.66 -14.39
CA SER A 122 -2.93 10.69 -13.36
C SER A 122 -4.15 10.33 -12.50
N LEU A 123 -4.98 11.28 -12.15
CA LEU A 123 -6.26 11.02 -11.46
C LEU A 123 -7.19 10.16 -12.32
N ASP A 124 -7.29 10.43 -13.62
CA ASP A 124 -8.06 9.62 -14.58
C ASP A 124 -7.48 8.20 -14.73
N TYR A 125 -6.16 8.04 -14.61
CA TYR A 125 -5.55 6.72 -14.59
C TYR A 125 -6.08 5.89 -13.41
N TYR A 126 -6.03 6.41 -12.18
CA TYR A 126 -6.55 5.69 -11.01
C TYR A 126 -8.06 5.48 -11.06
N LEU A 127 -8.82 6.40 -11.65
CA LEU A 127 -10.24 6.17 -11.90
C LEU A 127 -10.44 4.97 -12.84
N ARG A 128 -9.66 4.87 -13.94
CA ARG A 128 -9.72 3.69 -14.83
C ARG A 128 -9.36 2.37 -14.11
N VAL A 129 -8.42 2.39 -13.15
CA VAL A 129 -8.11 1.21 -12.32
C VAL A 129 -9.34 0.82 -11.49
N VAL A 130 -9.99 1.79 -10.85
CA VAL A 130 -11.25 1.58 -10.09
C VAL A 130 -12.35 1.03 -10.99
N ASP A 131 -12.55 1.62 -12.16
CA ASP A 131 -13.56 1.18 -13.13
C ASP A 131 -13.30 -0.24 -13.63
N CYS A 132 -12.04 -0.57 -13.88
CA CYS A 132 -11.63 -1.92 -14.28
C CYS A 132 -11.93 -2.95 -13.17
N CYS A 133 -11.71 -2.60 -11.91
CA CYS A 133 -12.09 -3.43 -10.78
C CYS A 133 -13.60 -3.72 -10.80
N HIS A 134 -14.43 -2.69 -10.91
CA HIS A 134 -15.88 -2.84 -10.96
C HIS A 134 -16.35 -3.68 -12.15
N ALA A 135 -15.78 -3.44 -13.34
CA ALA A 135 -16.11 -4.22 -14.54
C ALA A 135 -15.84 -5.72 -14.38
N LYS A 136 -14.94 -6.09 -13.46
CA LYS A 136 -14.59 -7.48 -13.15
C LYS A 136 -15.17 -7.97 -11.81
N GLY A 137 -16.06 -7.21 -11.17
CA GLY A 137 -16.68 -7.56 -9.89
C GLY A 137 -15.74 -7.51 -8.68
N ILE A 138 -14.63 -6.78 -8.79
CA ILE A 138 -13.63 -6.61 -7.74
C ILE A 138 -13.95 -5.32 -6.95
N ARG A 139 -13.83 -5.38 -5.63
CA ARG A 139 -14.06 -4.28 -4.68
C ARG A 139 -12.72 -3.58 -4.39
N PRO A 140 -12.54 -2.30 -4.78
CA PRO A 140 -11.27 -1.60 -4.56
C PRO A 140 -11.11 -1.18 -3.09
N VAL A 141 -9.92 -1.45 -2.52
CA VAL A 141 -9.42 -0.88 -1.27
C VAL A 141 -8.24 0.01 -1.63
N VAL A 142 -8.29 1.30 -1.31
CA VAL A 142 -7.28 2.25 -1.79
C VAL A 142 -6.47 2.84 -0.65
N THR A 143 -5.15 2.72 -0.75
CA THR A 143 -4.20 3.36 0.16
C THR A 143 -3.74 4.68 -0.47
N PHE A 144 -3.95 5.81 0.24
CA PHE A 144 -3.61 7.13 -0.28
C PHE A 144 -2.11 7.41 -0.28
N ASN A 145 -1.39 6.92 0.73
CA ASN A 145 0.08 6.97 0.73
C ASN A 145 0.67 5.63 1.17
N HIS A 146 1.52 5.05 0.32
CA HIS A 146 2.26 3.83 0.59
C HIS A 146 3.75 4.12 0.49
N TYR A 147 4.30 4.75 1.54
CA TYR A 147 5.68 5.22 1.73
C TYR A 147 6.07 6.39 0.83
N THR A 148 6.08 6.20 -0.50
CA THR A 148 6.59 7.18 -1.45
C THR A 148 5.85 8.52 -1.38
N THR A 149 6.62 9.61 -1.47
CA THR A 149 6.10 10.98 -1.55
C THR A 149 6.66 11.69 -2.79
N PRO A 150 6.07 12.82 -3.21
CA PRO A 150 6.69 13.62 -4.25
C PRO A 150 8.09 14.08 -3.86
N ALA A 151 9.03 14.06 -4.80
CA ALA A 151 10.40 14.48 -4.56
C ALA A 151 10.48 15.95 -4.10
N TRP A 152 9.58 16.84 -4.60
CA TRP A 152 9.48 18.22 -4.13
C TRP A 152 9.10 18.30 -2.65
N PHE A 153 8.21 17.40 -2.18
CA PHE A 153 7.80 17.35 -0.78
C PHE A 153 8.97 16.93 0.12
N ALA A 154 9.69 15.87 -0.25
CA ALA A 154 10.89 15.45 0.46
C ALA A 154 11.98 16.55 0.46
N ALA A 155 12.20 17.23 -0.67
CA ALA A 155 13.18 18.30 -0.82
C ALA A 155 12.81 19.57 -0.02
N SER A 156 11.55 19.77 0.31
CA SER A 156 11.09 20.89 1.13
C SER A 156 10.99 20.59 2.63
N GLY A 157 11.36 19.38 3.06
CA GLY A 157 11.34 18.93 4.48
C GLY A 157 10.37 17.81 4.80
N GLY A 158 9.63 17.30 3.80
CA GLY A 158 8.79 16.11 3.94
C GLY A 158 7.77 16.22 5.06
N TRP A 159 7.59 15.12 5.78
CA TRP A 159 6.67 15.05 6.92
C TRP A 159 7.08 15.92 8.10
N LEU A 160 8.31 16.45 8.15
CA LEU A 160 8.79 17.35 9.20
C LEU A 160 8.42 18.83 8.94
N ARG A 161 7.79 19.15 7.81
CA ARG A 161 7.22 20.47 7.56
C ARG A 161 6.07 20.73 8.52
N ALA A 162 5.97 21.94 9.02
CA ALA A 162 4.85 22.34 9.91
C ALA A 162 3.48 22.25 9.22
N ASP A 163 3.43 22.42 7.90
CA ASP A 163 2.23 22.36 7.07
C ASP A 163 2.05 20.99 6.35
N ALA A 164 2.87 19.99 6.65
CA ALA A 164 2.76 18.66 6.05
C ALA A 164 1.35 18.03 6.17
N PRO A 165 0.65 18.13 7.33
CA PRO A 165 -0.71 17.60 7.44
C PRO A 165 -1.70 18.26 6.47
N GLN A 166 -1.60 19.58 6.27
CA GLN A 166 -2.47 20.35 5.38
C GLN A 166 -2.18 20.02 3.91
N ILE A 167 -0.90 19.84 3.55
CA ILE A 167 -0.48 19.44 2.21
C ILE A 167 -1.01 18.04 1.90
N PHE A 168 -0.87 17.10 2.83
CA PHE A 168 -1.39 15.74 2.66
C PHE A 168 -2.93 15.73 2.59
N ALA A 169 -3.62 16.52 3.41
CA ALA A 169 -5.07 16.66 3.35
C ALA A 169 -5.54 17.21 2.00
N ARG A 170 -4.83 18.19 1.42
CA ARG A 170 -5.11 18.72 0.08
C ARG A 170 -5.00 17.65 -1.00
N PHE A 171 -3.96 16.83 -0.94
CA PHE A 171 -3.81 15.67 -1.83
C PHE A 171 -4.97 14.66 -1.64
N CYS A 172 -5.27 14.32 -0.39
CA CYS A 172 -6.36 13.39 -0.05
C CYS A 172 -7.72 13.90 -0.56
N ASP A 173 -8.04 15.18 -0.36
CA ASP A 173 -9.28 15.80 -0.86
C ASP A 173 -9.35 15.72 -2.38
N ARG A 174 -8.27 16.08 -3.07
CA ARG A 174 -8.23 16.06 -4.55
C ARG A 174 -8.43 14.65 -5.10
N ALA A 175 -7.72 13.67 -4.57
CA ALA A 175 -7.84 12.28 -4.98
C ALA A 175 -9.22 11.69 -4.61
N ALA A 176 -9.70 11.93 -3.38
CA ALA A 176 -10.98 11.40 -2.92
C ALA A 176 -12.16 11.93 -3.74
N ARG A 177 -12.21 13.21 -4.08
CA ARG A 177 -13.25 13.78 -4.97
C ARG A 177 -13.31 13.08 -6.32
N LYS A 178 -12.20 12.55 -6.80
CA LYS A 178 -12.13 11.83 -8.08
C LYS A 178 -12.58 10.38 -7.97
N ILE A 179 -12.13 9.64 -6.94
CA ILE A 179 -12.26 8.19 -6.91
C ILE A 179 -13.12 7.64 -5.76
N ALA A 180 -13.42 8.43 -4.72
CA ALA A 180 -14.02 7.90 -3.49
C ALA A 180 -15.39 7.22 -3.71
N GLN A 181 -16.14 7.62 -4.72
CA GLN A 181 -17.44 7.00 -5.03
C GLN A 181 -17.31 5.55 -5.51
N GLY A 182 -16.15 5.18 -6.06
CA GLY A 182 -15.88 3.85 -6.60
C GLY A 182 -15.08 2.95 -5.66
N ILE A 183 -14.70 3.37 -4.47
CA ILE A 183 -13.88 2.54 -3.57
C ILE A 183 -14.67 2.03 -2.36
N GLU A 184 -14.29 0.86 -1.84
CA GLU A 184 -14.99 0.20 -0.74
C GLU A 184 -14.43 0.60 0.63
N PHE A 185 -13.09 0.75 0.72
CA PHE A 185 -12.36 1.19 1.91
C PHE A 185 -11.21 2.10 1.49
N ALA A 186 -10.89 3.08 2.33
CA ALA A 186 -9.72 3.95 2.18
C ALA A 186 -8.74 3.76 3.35
N CYS A 187 -7.44 3.67 3.04
CA CYS A 187 -6.37 3.72 4.02
C CYS A 187 -5.59 5.01 3.81
N THR A 188 -5.36 5.78 4.86
CA THR A 188 -4.63 7.06 4.77
C THR A 188 -3.14 6.82 4.51
N LEU A 189 -2.46 6.16 5.45
CA LEU A 189 -1.04 5.86 5.45
C LEU A 189 -0.80 4.37 5.57
N ASN A 190 0.21 3.86 4.88
CA ASN A 190 0.70 2.50 5.02
C ASN A 190 1.82 2.45 6.05
N GLU A 191 1.65 1.64 7.09
CA GLU A 191 2.67 1.29 8.10
C GLU A 191 3.49 2.50 8.63
N PRO A 192 2.84 3.57 9.09
CA PRO A 192 3.56 4.79 9.47
C PRO A 192 4.45 4.62 10.71
N GLN A 193 4.50 3.44 11.31
CA GLN A 193 5.33 3.11 12.49
C GLN A 193 6.31 1.97 12.24
N VAL A 194 6.47 1.51 10.98
CA VAL A 194 7.31 0.33 10.67
C VAL A 194 8.78 0.53 11.07
N ASP A 195 9.28 1.75 11.06
CA ASP A 195 10.61 2.12 11.50
C ASP A 195 10.86 1.85 12.99
N ARG A 196 9.80 1.89 13.83
CA ARG A 196 9.89 1.53 15.25
C ARG A 196 10.19 0.06 15.48
N LEU A 197 9.82 -0.81 14.55
CA LEU A 197 10.13 -2.23 14.58
C LEU A 197 11.62 -2.52 14.40
N LEU A 198 12.38 -1.56 13.84
CA LEU A 198 13.84 -1.68 13.68
C LEU A 198 14.65 -1.13 14.85
N ARG A 199 14.00 -0.53 15.84
CA ARG A 199 14.69 -0.02 17.05
C ARG A 199 15.37 -1.15 17.79
N GLY A 200 16.61 -0.88 18.23
CA GLY A 200 17.40 -1.86 18.97
C GLY A 200 18.04 -2.95 18.13
N GLN A 201 17.80 -3.01 16.83
CA GLN A 201 18.51 -3.92 15.93
C GLN A 201 19.97 -3.48 15.77
N SER A 202 20.90 -4.42 15.83
CA SER A 202 22.35 -4.15 15.80
C SER A 202 22.85 -3.43 14.55
N PHE A 203 22.13 -3.58 13.44
CA PHE A 203 22.44 -2.94 12.15
C PHE A 203 21.84 -1.53 11.99
N ALA A 204 20.94 -1.10 12.88
CA ALA A 204 20.19 0.17 12.72
C ALA A 204 21.12 1.38 12.61
N ALA A 205 22.18 1.46 13.43
CA ALA A 205 23.13 2.59 13.40
C ALA A 205 23.88 2.70 12.06
N SER A 206 24.29 1.58 11.46
CA SER A 206 24.97 1.57 10.17
C SER A 206 24.05 1.98 9.03
N LEU A 207 22.79 1.53 9.07
CA LEU A 207 21.77 1.93 8.11
C LEU A 207 21.45 3.42 8.21
N LEU A 208 21.36 3.97 9.43
CA LEU A 208 21.11 5.39 9.65
C LEU A 208 22.23 6.26 9.06
N ALA A 209 23.51 5.87 9.27
CA ALA A 209 24.65 6.59 8.68
C ALA A 209 24.65 6.51 7.14
N ALA A 210 24.30 5.37 6.56
CA ALA A 210 24.21 5.21 5.12
C ALA A 210 23.02 6.01 4.54
N LYS A 211 21.87 6.03 5.22
CA LYS A 211 20.70 6.86 4.90
C LYS A 211 21.09 8.34 4.82
N THR A 212 21.79 8.88 5.83
CA THR A 212 22.20 10.28 5.86
C THR A 212 23.05 10.65 4.63
N LYS A 213 23.98 9.77 4.21
CA LYS A 213 24.78 9.99 2.99
C LYS A 213 23.92 9.97 1.73
N MET A 214 22.96 9.06 1.63
CA MET A 214 22.04 8.97 0.51
C MET A 214 21.14 10.21 0.45
N GLN A 215 20.58 10.66 1.57
CA GLN A 215 19.76 11.88 1.65
C GLN A 215 20.53 13.12 1.21
N ALA A 216 21.78 13.26 1.66
CA ALA A 216 22.65 14.37 1.21
C ALA A 216 22.93 14.32 -0.31
N ALA A 217 23.05 13.13 -0.90
CA ALA A 217 23.18 12.99 -2.34
C ALA A 217 21.87 13.33 -3.08
N ALA A 218 20.73 12.94 -2.53
CA ALA A 218 19.42 13.27 -3.06
C ALA A 218 19.13 14.77 -2.99
N ALA A 219 19.45 15.43 -1.86
CA ALA A 219 19.35 16.89 -1.70
C ALA A 219 20.13 17.62 -2.78
N ARG A 220 21.41 17.27 -2.98
CA ARG A 220 22.24 17.86 -4.06
C ARG A 220 21.62 17.66 -5.44
N ARG A 221 21.08 16.47 -5.74
CA ARG A 221 20.42 16.20 -7.02
C ARG A 221 19.18 17.07 -7.23
N MET A 222 18.44 17.36 -6.16
CA MET A 222 17.24 18.20 -6.19
C MET A 222 17.56 19.72 -6.12
N GLY A 223 18.82 20.11 -5.94
CA GLY A 223 19.20 21.50 -5.74
C GLY A 223 18.69 22.09 -4.43
N SER A 224 18.50 21.24 -3.40
CA SER A 224 17.99 21.60 -2.09
C SER A 224 19.04 21.41 -1.00
N ASP A 225 18.88 22.09 0.14
CA ASP A 225 19.72 21.95 1.33
C ASP A 225 19.33 20.74 2.18
N ARG A 226 18.17 20.13 1.91
CA ARG A 226 17.64 18.97 2.63
C ARG A 226 16.87 18.01 1.71
N PHE A 227 16.70 16.78 2.17
CA PHE A 227 15.84 15.79 1.52
C PHE A 227 15.33 14.83 2.60
N GLU A 228 14.04 14.91 2.94
CA GLU A 228 13.41 14.20 4.06
C GLU A 228 12.34 13.23 3.56
N PRO A 229 12.74 12.06 3.01
CA PRO A 229 11.80 11.01 2.62
C PRO A 229 11.34 10.24 3.85
N TYR A 230 10.20 9.57 3.77
CA TYR A 230 9.86 8.51 4.73
C TYR A 230 10.53 7.19 4.32
N LEU A 231 11.41 6.69 5.16
CA LEU A 231 12.07 5.38 4.98
C LEU A 231 11.88 4.55 6.24
N THR A 232 11.84 3.23 6.08
CA THR A 232 11.74 2.26 7.19
C THR A 232 12.92 2.32 8.17
N VAL A 233 13.97 3.09 7.87
CA VAL A 233 15.16 3.29 8.70
C VAL A 233 15.24 4.76 9.13
N MET A 234 14.35 5.18 10.03
CA MET A 234 14.24 6.58 10.44
C MET A 234 14.47 6.77 11.95
N ASP A 235 14.72 8.01 12.35
CA ASP A 235 14.53 8.44 13.73
C ASP A 235 13.04 8.70 13.94
N SER A 236 12.35 7.67 14.40
CA SER A 236 10.90 7.60 14.46
C SER A 236 10.25 8.61 15.40
N ASP A 237 10.95 9.13 16.41
CA ASP A 237 10.31 10.01 17.39
C ASP A 237 9.90 11.34 16.79
N GLN A 238 10.74 11.94 15.94
CA GLN A 238 10.41 13.20 15.31
C GLN A 238 9.29 13.09 14.26
N TYR A 239 9.08 11.91 13.67
CA TYR A 239 8.06 11.70 12.64
C TYR A 239 6.68 11.28 13.22
N LEU A 240 6.64 10.78 14.45
CA LEU A 240 5.42 10.21 15.03
C LEU A 240 4.25 11.20 15.03
N GLN A 241 4.44 12.37 15.64
CA GLN A 241 3.35 13.36 15.74
C GLN A 241 2.98 13.97 14.39
N PRO A 242 3.94 14.35 13.51
CA PRO A 242 3.61 14.78 12.15
C PRO A 242 2.81 13.77 11.34
N LEU A 243 3.15 12.48 11.40
CA LEU A 243 2.43 11.44 10.67
C LEU A 243 1.02 11.19 11.25
N ILE A 244 0.86 11.23 12.58
CA ILE A 244 -0.46 11.17 13.21
C ILE A 244 -1.32 12.37 12.79
N ALA A 245 -0.77 13.58 12.80
CA ALA A 245 -1.48 14.78 12.35
C ALA A 245 -1.85 14.71 10.87
N ALA A 246 -0.97 14.14 10.04
CA ALA A 246 -1.25 13.91 8.62
C ALA A 246 -2.36 12.86 8.42
N HIS A 247 -2.35 11.76 9.20
CA HIS A 247 -3.44 10.79 9.21
C HIS A 247 -4.78 11.46 9.56
N ASP A 248 -4.83 12.23 10.66
CA ASP A 248 -6.05 12.90 11.14
C ASP A 248 -6.59 13.88 10.06
N ALA A 249 -5.71 14.67 9.44
CA ALA A 249 -6.07 15.61 8.39
C ALA A 249 -6.53 14.91 7.10
N GLY A 250 -5.83 13.84 6.69
CA GLY A 250 -6.20 13.01 5.55
C GLY A 250 -7.52 12.28 5.76
N PHE A 251 -7.77 11.73 6.96
CA PHE A 251 -9.03 11.13 7.34
C PHE A 251 -10.18 12.13 7.16
N ALA A 252 -10.05 13.34 7.73
CA ALA A 252 -11.07 14.38 7.63
C ALA A 252 -11.33 14.78 6.17
N ALA A 253 -10.30 14.92 5.35
CA ALA A 253 -10.42 15.28 3.94
C ALA A 253 -11.15 14.20 3.12
N ILE A 254 -10.84 12.93 3.33
CA ILE A 254 -11.50 11.81 2.65
C ILE A 254 -12.97 11.72 3.08
N LYS A 255 -13.25 11.84 4.39
CA LYS A 255 -14.64 11.86 4.91
C LYS A 255 -15.45 13.06 4.40
N ALA A 256 -14.83 14.21 4.17
CA ALA A 256 -15.49 15.36 3.56
C ALA A 256 -15.89 15.12 2.10
N ALA A 257 -15.11 14.34 1.34
CA ALA A 257 -15.45 13.96 -0.02
C ALA A 257 -16.54 12.87 -0.09
N ARG A 258 -16.52 11.92 0.88
CA ARG A 258 -17.51 10.84 1.00
C ARG A 258 -17.65 10.41 2.46
N SER A 259 -18.67 10.90 3.14
CA SER A 259 -18.86 10.73 4.59
C SER A 259 -19.11 9.29 5.05
N ASP A 260 -19.72 8.46 4.20
CA ASP A 260 -20.04 7.05 4.49
C ASP A 260 -18.90 6.07 4.13
N LEU A 261 -17.83 6.55 3.47
CA LEU A 261 -16.67 5.70 3.14
C LEU A 261 -15.93 5.31 4.41
N PRO A 262 -15.73 4.01 4.69
CA PRO A 262 -14.87 3.58 5.79
C PRO A 262 -13.41 3.98 5.52
N VAL A 263 -12.81 4.70 6.48
CA VAL A 263 -11.42 5.17 6.41
C VAL A 263 -10.65 4.66 7.62
N GLY A 264 -9.43 4.17 7.40
CA GLY A 264 -8.54 3.68 8.44
C GLY A 264 -7.06 3.98 8.17
N VAL A 265 -6.20 3.52 9.04
CA VAL A 265 -4.75 3.46 8.88
C VAL A 265 -4.31 2.00 8.88
N THR A 266 -3.23 1.66 8.19
CA THR A 266 -2.71 0.29 8.22
C THR A 266 -1.41 0.24 9.03
N LEU A 267 -1.29 -0.76 9.91
CA LEU A 267 -0.18 -0.90 10.85
C LEU A 267 0.58 -2.20 10.58
N ALA A 268 1.92 -2.11 10.53
CA ALA A 268 2.79 -3.28 10.60
C ALA A 268 2.73 -3.85 12.01
N VAL A 269 2.30 -5.09 12.17
CA VAL A 269 2.11 -5.68 13.50
C VAL A 269 2.90 -6.97 13.63
N VAL A 270 3.99 -6.90 14.37
CA VAL A 270 4.75 -8.11 14.79
C VAL A 270 4.06 -8.71 16.01
N ASP A 271 3.87 -10.03 15.99
CA ASP A 271 3.41 -10.77 17.18
C ASP A 271 4.58 -10.95 18.16
N PHE A 272 4.76 -9.97 19.04
CA PHE A 272 5.77 -10.06 20.08
C PHE A 272 5.33 -11.04 21.17
N GLN A 273 6.16 -12.04 21.45
CA GLN A 273 5.93 -13.07 22.47
C GLN A 273 7.06 -13.07 23.48
N ALA A 274 6.76 -13.23 24.77
CA ALA A 274 7.75 -13.37 25.80
C ALA A 274 8.28 -14.81 25.85
N SER A 275 9.62 -14.99 25.93
CA SER A 275 10.21 -16.32 26.16
C SER A 275 10.04 -16.78 27.62
N GLU A 276 9.95 -15.82 28.55
CA GLU A 276 9.78 -16.04 29.99
C GLU A 276 9.17 -14.79 30.64
N PRO A 277 8.63 -14.90 31.86
CA PRO A 277 8.12 -13.74 32.60
C PRO A 277 9.21 -12.67 32.85
N GLY A 278 8.82 -11.39 32.85
CA GLY A 278 9.72 -10.27 33.15
C GLY A 278 10.50 -9.72 31.96
N THR A 279 10.16 -10.14 30.73
CA THR A 279 10.71 -9.53 29.51
C THR A 279 10.09 -8.15 29.25
N ARG A 280 10.80 -7.31 28.44
CA ARG A 280 10.35 -5.94 28.11
C ARG A 280 9.30 -5.88 27.00
N ILE A 281 8.49 -6.93 26.85
CA ILE A 281 7.53 -7.03 25.74
C ILE A 281 6.48 -5.91 25.79
N ASP A 282 5.98 -5.56 26.98
CA ASP A 282 4.96 -4.53 27.12
C ASP A 282 5.51 -3.13 26.79
N GLU A 283 6.78 -2.86 27.12
CA GLU A 283 7.45 -1.61 26.73
C GLU A 283 7.62 -1.53 25.22
N ILE A 284 8.05 -2.62 24.57
CA ILE A 284 8.22 -2.69 23.11
C ILE A 284 6.89 -2.47 22.42
N ARG A 285 5.83 -3.15 22.87
CA ARG A 285 4.47 -2.98 22.33
C ARG A 285 3.94 -1.57 22.53
N TYR A 286 4.15 -0.99 23.71
CA TYR A 286 3.74 0.36 24.02
C TYR A 286 4.46 1.37 23.12
N ASP A 287 5.78 1.32 23.04
CA ASP A 287 6.57 2.22 22.20
C ASP A 287 6.19 2.13 20.72
N THR A 288 5.90 0.93 20.24
CA THR A 288 5.58 0.70 18.82
C THR A 288 4.16 1.10 18.46
N TYR A 289 3.17 0.79 19.31
CA TYR A 289 1.76 0.82 18.88
C TYR A 289 0.88 1.81 19.63
N ALA A 290 1.20 2.21 20.88
CA ALA A 290 0.24 2.92 21.74
C ALA A 290 -0.27 4.22 21.12
N ALA A 291 0.62 5.04 20.55
CA ALA A 291 0.25 6.32 19.94
C ALA A 291 -0.65 6.13 18.70
N TRP A 292 -0.39 5.10 17.88
CA TRP A 292 -1.20 4.79 16.71
C TRP A 292 -2.53 4.15 17.06
N MET A 293 -2.60 3.33 18.12
CA MET A 293 -3.87 2.84 18.65
C MET A 293 -4.75 3.97 19.16
N GLU A 294 -4.13 4.96 19.82
CA GLU A 294 -4.85 6.16 20.28
C GLU A 294 -5.38 7.00 19.11
N ALA A 295 -4.57 7.22 18.07
CA ALA A 295 -5.01 7.89 16.85
C ALA A 295 -6.15 7.12 16.17
N ALA A 296 -6.04 5.79 16.08
CA ALA A 296 -7.07 4.95 15.49
C ALA A 296 -8.39 4.96 16.27
N ARG A 297 -8.35 5.01 17.61
CA ARG A 297 -9.56 5.19 18.42
C ARG A 297 -10.30 6.48 18.06
N ARG A 298 -9.56 7.58 17.83
CA ARG A 298 -10.16 8.89 17.49
C ARG A 298 -10.69 8.94 16.07
N ASN A 299 -9.85 8.56 15.09
CA ASN A 299 -10.08 8.87 13.68
C ASN A 299 -9.87 7.65 12.76
N CYS A 300 -10.46 6.48 13.10
CA CYS A 300 -10.57 5.35 12.17
C CYS A 300 -11.95 4.71 12.28
N ASP A 301 -12.49 4.27 11.15
CA ASP A 301 -13.68 3.42 11.10
C ASP A 301 -13.28 1.93 11.24
N PHE A 302 -12.05 1.57 10.86
CA PHE A 302 -11.42 0.25 10.98
C PHE A 302 -9.90 0.43 11.12
N VAL A 303 -9.20 -0.63 11.53
CA VAL A 303 -7.73 -0.65 11.49
C VAL A 303 -7.27 -1.74 10.53
N GLY A 304 -6.33 -1.38 9.65
CA GLY A 304 -5.61 -2.34 8.82
C GLY A 304 -4.50 -3.03 9.62
N VAL A 305 -4.49 -4.36 9.63
CA VAL A 305 -3.42 -5.16 10.24
C VAL A 305 -2.58 -5.80 9.14
N GLN A 306 -1.26 -5.64 9.28
CA GLN A 306 -0.24 -6.21 8.39
C GLN A 306 0.73 -7.01 9.25
N ASN A 307 0.65 -8.34 9.12
CA ASN A 307 1.48 -9.25 9.92
C ASN A 307 2.16 -10.29 9.02
N TYR A 308 3.44 -10.52 9.26
CA TYR A 308 4.27 -11.46 8.50
C TYR A 308 5.01 -12.45 9.40
N ASN A 309 5.20 -12.11 10.68
CA ASN A 309 6.01 -12.91 11.58
C ASN A 309 5.65 -12.66 13.05
N ARG A 310 6.22 -13.53 13.90
CA ARG A 310 6.39 -13.25 15.33
C ARG A 310 7.84 -12.88 15.63
N GLU A 311 8.05 -12.28 16.79
CA GLU A 311 9.34 -12.18 17.44
C GLU A 311 9.23 -12.61 18.89
N VAL A 312 10.11 -13.54 19.29
CA VAL A 312 10.20 -13.99 20.69
C VAL A 312 11.23 -13.13 21.40
N ILE A 313 10.81 -12.44 22.47
CA ILE A 313 11.65 -11.53 23.25
C ILE A 313 12.07 -12.22 24.53
N GLY A 314 13.37 -12.35 24.71
CA GLY A 314 14.01 -12.82 25.94
C GLY A 314 14.59 -11.68 26.78
N PRO A 315 15.25 -11.99 27.91
CA PRO A 315 15.87 -10.99 28.80
C PRO A 315 16.92 -10.13 28.09
N ASN A 316 17.60 -10.70 27.09
CA ASN A 316 18.72 -10.08 26.39
C ASN A 316 18.34 -9.57 24.98
N GLY A 317 17.06 -9.48 24.66
CA GLY A 317 16.55 -9.06 23.35
C GLY A 317 15.88 -10.18 22.56
N THR A 318 15.81 -10.04 21.24
CA THR A 318 15.16 -11.03 20.37
C THR A 318 15.87 -12.39 20.40
N VAL A 319 15.10 -13.44 20.64
CA VAL A 319 15.56 -14.83 20.65
C VAL A 319 15.64 -15.33 19.20
N THR A 320 16.79 -15.87 18.83
CA THR A 320 16.97 -16.50 17.52
C THR A 320 16.07 -17.74 17.42
N PRO A 321 15.32 -17.90 16.32
CA PRO A 321 14.51 -19.10 16.11
C PRO A 321 15.34 -20.38 16.18
N ALA A 322 14.75 -21.46 16.70
CA ALA A 322 15.39 -22.77 16.77
C ALA A 322 15.97 -23.18 15.41
N LYS A 323 17.07 -23.94 15.43
CA LYS A 323 17.75 -24.36 14.20
C LYS A 323 16.81 -25.17 13.29
N GLU A 324 15.95 -25.98 13.89
CA GLU A 324 15.00 -26.89 13.25
C GLU A 324 13.69 -26.19 12.85
N ALA A 325 13.47 -24.95 13.28
CA ALA A 325 12.30 -24.19 12.89
C ALA A 325 12.25 -23.96 11.37
N GLU A 326 11.10 -24.13 10.77
CA GLU A 326 10.88 -23.76 9.37
C GLU A 326 11.09 -22.26 9.22
N LYS A 327 11.85 -21.84 8.22
CA LYS A 327 12.23 -20.45 7.99
C LYS A 327 11.82 -19.98 6.61
N ASP A 328 11.47 -18.69 6.51
CA ASP A 328 11.29 -18.02 5.25
C ASP A 328 12.63 -17.63 4.58
N PHE A 329 12.57 -17.01 3.41
CA PHE A 329 13.77 -16.61 2.67
C PHE A 329 14.65 -15.58 3.43
N LEU A 330 14.06 -14.80 4.34
CA LEU A 330 14.79 -13.85 5.21
C LEU A 330 15.32 -14.51 6.49
N GLY A 331 15.12 -15.80 6.66
CA GLY A 331 15.56 -16.54 7.86
C GLY A 331 14.66 -16.34 9.09
N ARG A 332 13.48 -15.72 8.92
CA ARG A 332 12.48 -15.58 9.99
C ARG A 332 11.72 -16.88 10.15
N GLU A 333 11.30 -17.17 11.37
CA GLU A 333 10.45 -18.35 11.64
C GLU A 333 9.12 -18.24 10.92
N VAL A 334 8.72 -19.31 10.27
CA VAL A 334 7.38 -19.44 9.65
C VAL A 334 6.38 -19.78 10.76
N TYR A 335 5.61 -18.77 11.18
CA TYR A 335 4.66 -18.88 12.29
C TYR A 335 3.32 -18.22 11.93
N PRO A 336 2.46 -18.92 11.19
CA PRO A 336 1.21 -18.33 10.66
C PRO A 336 0.19 -17.96 11.75
N GLU A 337 0.30 -18.53 12.95
CA GLU A 337 -0.52 -18.17 14.12
C GLU A 337 -0.35 -16.71 14.56
N ALA A 338 0.79 -16.09 14.23
CA ALA A 338 1.07 -14.68 14.50
C ALA A 338 -0.03 -13.75 13.98
N LEU A 339 -0.68 -14.09 12.87
CA LEU A 339 -1.75 -13.27 12.29
C LEU A 339 -2.93 -13.11 13.27
N GLY A 340 -3.42 -14.20 13.82
CA GLY A 340 -4.55 -14.15 14.78
C GLY A 340 -4.18 -13.35 16.03
N ASN A 341 -2.98 -13.54 16.55
CA ASN A 341 -2.49 -12.81 17.73
C ASN A 341 -2.39 -11.30 17.45
N ALA A 342 -1.85 -10.92 16.28
CA ALA A 342 -1.76 -9.52 15.85
C ALA A 342 -3.15 -8.87 15.71
N VAL A 343 -4.09 -9.57 15.09
CA VAL A 343 -5.48 -9.12 14.93
C VAL A 343 -6.16 -8.91 16.29
N ARG A 344 -6.04 -9.86 17.21
CA ARG A 344 -6.60 -9.76 18.57
C ARG A 344 -5.99 -8.55 19.30
N TYR A 345 -4.67 -8.42 19.28
CA TYR A 345 -3.95 -7.36 19.99
C TYR A 345 -4.39 -5.95 19.53
N ILE A 346 -4.50 -5.72 18.23
CA ILE A 346 -4.93 -4.42 17.70
C ILE A 346 -6.42 -4.17 17.96
N HIS A 347 -7.27 -5.19 17.86
CA HIS A 347 -8.68 -5.06 18.18
C HIS A 347 -8.89 -4.70 19.65
N GLU A 348 -8.27 -5.41 20.58
CA GLU A 348 -8.32 -5.14 22.03
C GLU A 348 -7.82 -3.71 22.34
N GLY A 349 -6.72 -3.29 21.70
CA GLY A 349 -6.14 -1.97 21.91
C GLY A 349 -6.95 -0.82 21.32
N THR A 350 -7.78 -1.06 20.29
CA THR A 350 -8.48 0.01 19.56
C THR A 350 -10.00 -0.04 19.68
N GLY A 351 -10.59 -1.20 19.93
CA GLY A 351 -12.04 -1.44 19.84
C GLY A 351 -12.60 -1.38 18.42
N LYS A 352 -11.74 -1.28 17.39
CA LYS A 352 -12.18 -1.12 15.99
C LYS A 352 -12.28 -2.45 15.27
N PRO A 353 -13.14 -2.58 14.26
CA PRO A 353 -13.10 -3.70 13.32
C PRO A 353 -11.72 -3.78 12.63
N ILE A 354 -11.29 -4.98 12.30
CA ILE A 354 -9.99 -5.23 11.67
C ILE A 354 -10.17 -5.64 10.21
N LEU A 355 -9.42 -5.02 9.32
CA LEU A 355 -9.18 -5.50 7.97
C LEU A 355 -7.74 -5.99 7.90
N ILE A 356 -7.52 -7.27 7.61
CA ILE A 356 -6.17 -7.76 7.32
C ILE A 356 -5.81 -7.22 5.95
N THR A 357 -4.98 -6.16 5.93
CA THR A 357 -4.62 -5.42 4.72
C THR A 357 -3.37 -5.96 4.05
N GLU A 358 -2.54 -6.71 4.81
CA GLU A 358 -1.43 -7.50 4.29
C GLU A 358 -1.15 -8.69 5.21
N ASN A 359 -0.90 -9.84 4.60
CA ASN A 359 -0.33 -11.02 5.21
C ASN A 359 0.30 -11.89 4.13
N GLY A 360 1.49 -12.42 4.37
CA GLY A 360 2.20 -13.21 3.36
C GLY A 360 3.53 -13.72 3.86
N ILE A 361 4.24 -14.41 2.97
CA ILE A 361 5.56 -14.99 3.25
C ILE A 361 6.47 -14.77 2.05
N VAL A 362 7.74 -14.42 2.31
CA VAL A 362 8.76 -14.38 1.28
C VAL A 362 9.39 -15.77 1.11
N THR A 363 9.16 -16.39 -0.03
CA THR A 363 9.68 -17.73 -0.29
C THR A 363 9.76 -18.04 -1.78
N ASN A 364 10.76 -18.87 -2.16
CA ASN A 364 10.87 -19.46 -3.48
C ASN A 364 10.11 -20.79 -3.61
N ASP A 365 9.62 -21.34 -2.48
CA ASP A 365 8.82 -22.57 -2.45
C ASP A 365 7.33 -22.23 -2.31
N ASP A 366 6.60 -22.34 -3.41
CA ASP A 366 5.16 -22.04 -3.40
C ASP A 366 4.33 -23.03 -2.56
N THR A 367 4.86 -24.25 -2.30
CA THR A 367 4.20 -25.19 -1.39
C THR A 367 4.29 -24.74 0.07
N GLN A 368 5.38 -24.07 0.47
CA GLN A 368 5.52 -23.42 1.76
C GLN A 368 4.50 -22.26 1.87
N ARG A 369 4.34 -21.45 0.81
CA ARG A 369 3.35 -20.37 0.76
C ARG A 369 1.92 -20.88 0.94
N VAL A 370 1.56 -21.98 0.29
CA VAL A 370 0.24 -22.62 0.46
C VAL A 370 0.00 -23.01 1.90
N ARG A 371 0.97 -23.70 2.55
CA ARG A 371 0.85 -24.09 3.97
C ARG A 371 0.73 -22.86 4.89
N TYR A 372 1.50 -21.82 4.61
CA TYR A 372 1.43 -20.57 5.37
C TYR A 372 0.04 -19.91 5.26
N ILE A 373 -0.52 -19.81 4.06
CA ILE A 373 -1.87 -19.27 3.83
C ILE A 373 -2.91 -20.05 4.63
N ASP A 374 -2.87 -21.38 4.60
CA ASP A 374 -3.79 -22.23 5.36
C ASP A 374 -3.72 -21.97 6.87
N GLY A 375 -2.51 -21.94 7.41
CA GLY A 375 -2.27 -21.67 8.84
C GLY A 375 -2.73 -20.26 9.25
N ALA A 376 -2.41 -19.25 8.45
CA ALA A 376 -2.79 -17.86 8.72
C ALA A 376 -4.31 -17.67 8.69
N ILE A 377 -5.01 -18.26 7.71
CA ILE A 377 -6.47 -18.21 7.62
C ILE A 377 -7.11 -18.99 8.76
N ALA A 378 -6.56 -20.15 9.16
CA ALA A 378 -7.04 -20.88 10.32
C ALA A 378 -6.90 -20.06 11.61
N SER A 379 -5.79 -19.36 11.78
CA SER A 379 -5.56 -18.46 12.92
C SER A 379 -6.54 -17.27 12.92
N MET A 380 -6.76 -16.64 11.76
CA MET A 380 -7.78 -15.60 11.58
C MET A 380 -9.19 -16.10 11.98
N ARG A 381 -9.59 -17.25 11.47
CA ARG A 381 -10.92 -17.82 11.79
C ARG A 381 -11.10 -18.05 13.30
N ARG A 382 -10.06 -18.51 13.97
CA ARG A 382 -10.08 -18.72 15.43
C ARG A 382 -10.44 -17.43 16.18
N VAL A 383 -9.76 -16.31 15.87
CA VAL A 383 -10.07 -15.03 16.54
C VAL A 383 -11.45 -14.49 16.14
N MET A 384 -11.96 -14.82 14.95
CA MET A 384 -13.34 -14.49 14.59
C MET A 384 -14.35 -15.26 15.47
N THR A 385 -14.08 -16.53 15.83
CA THR A 385 -14.93 -17.28 16.76
C THR A 385 -14.89 -16.75 18.19
N GLU A 386 -13.83 -16.03 18.55
CA GLU A 386 -13.69 -15.28 19.81
C GLU A 386 -14.49 -13.95 19.81
N GLY A 387 -15.10 -13.58 18.67
CA GLY A 387 -15.93 -12.38 18.53
C GLY A 387 -15.21 -11.16 17.94
N VAL A 388 -13.95 -11.30 17.49
CA VAL A 388 -13.22 -10.19 16.83
C VAL A 388 -13.84 -9.94 15.44
N PRO A 389 -14.30 -8.70 15.15
CA PRO A 389 -14.91 -8.37 13.86
C PRO A 389 -13.82 -8.19 12.79
N VAL A 390 -13.55 -9.24 12.02
CA VAL A 390 -12.63 -9.21 10.87
C VAL A 390 -13.43 -8.99 9.58
N LEU A 391 -13.07 -7.94 8.83
CA LEU A 391 -13.79 -7.51 7.64
C LEU A 391 -13.29 -8.22 6.37
N GLY A 392 -12.06 -8.70 6.36
CA GLY A 392 -11.45 -9.35 5.20
C GLY A 392 -10.02 -9.78 5.42
N TYR A 393 -9.53 -10.57 4.46
CA TYR A 393 -8.16 -11.03 4.33
C TYR A 393 -7.61 -10.62 2.96
N ILE A 394 -6.53 -9.84 2.95
CA ILE A 394 -5.84 -9.38 1.74
C ILE A 394 -4.40 -9.87 1.81
N HIS A 395 -4.00 -10.70 0.85
CA HIS A 395 -2.67 -11.29 0.78
C HIS A 395 -1.65 -10.32 0.18
N TRP A 396 -0.48 -10.23 0.77
CA TRP A 396 0.68 -9.55 0.20
C TRP A 396 1.61 -10.58 -0.45
N SER A 397 1.76 -10.56 -1.76
CA SER A 397 1.24 -9.62 -2.74
C SER A 397 0.67 -10.37 -3.95
N LEU A 398 0.01 -9.64 -4.86
CA LEU A 398 -0.41 -10.24 -6.14
C LEU A 398 0.81 -10.66 -6.95
N LEU A 399 1.77 -9.77 -7.15
CA LEU A 399 2.92 -9.93 -8.04
C LEU A 399 4.22 -10.09 -7.24
N ASP A 400 5.17 -10.88 -7.74
CA ASP A 400 6.57 -10.70 -7.37
C ASP A 400 7.00 -9.33 -7.89
N ASN A 401 7.39 -8.43 -7.00
CA ASN A 401 7.56 -7.02 -7.29
C ASN A 401 8.88 -6.45 -6.75
N PHE A 402 9.04 -5.14 -6.84
CA PHE A 402 10.17 -4.40 -6.29
C PHE A 402 10.03 -4.25 -4.78
N GLU A 403 10.85 -4.98 -4.01
CA GLU A 403 10.79 -4.96 -2.54
C GLU A 403 11.73 -3.91 -1.94
N TRP A 404 11.40 -2.64 -2.20
CA TRP A 404 12.03 -1.47 -1.61
C TRP A 404 13.57 -1.53 -1.67
N LEU A 405 14.26 -1.41 -0.53
CA LEU A 405 15.73 -1.45 -0.43
C LEU A 405 16.32 -2.78 -0.92
N LEU A 406 15.54 -3.86 -0.93
CA LEU A 406 15.99 -5.22 -1.25
C LEU A 406 15.91 -5.57 -2.75
N GLY A 407 15.30 -4.71 -3.57
CA GLY A 407 15.17 -4.95 -5.01
C GLY A 407 14.17 -6.06 -5.36
N PHE A 408 14.47 -6.87 -6.39
CA PHE A 408 13.54 -7.86 -6.94
C PHE A 408 13.73 -9.30 -6.45
N HIS A 409 14.61 -9.51 -5.46
CA HIS A 409 14.93 -10.86 -4.98
C HIS A 409 13.91 -11.43 -3.98
N MET A 410 12.97 -10.62 -3.50
CA MET A 410 11.99 -11.00 -2.50
C MET A 410 10.68 -11.43 -3.16
N HIS A 411 10.40 -12.73 -3.16
CA HIS A 411 9.23 -13.29 -3.85
C HIS A 411 8.06 -13.48 -2.87
N PHE A 412 7.24 -12.46 -2.71
CA PHE A 412 5.98 -12.50 -1.96
C PHE A 412 4.77 -12.85 -2.83
N GLY A 413 4.88 -12.63 -4.14
CA GLY A 413 3.77 -12.68 -5.08
C GLY A 413 3.11 -14.06 -5.22
N LEU A 414 1.80 -14.04 -5.46
CA LEU A 414 1.03 -15.18 -5.94
C LEU A 414 1.18 -15.38 -7.47
N VAL A 415 1.79 -14.41 -8.13
CA VAL A 415 2.06 -14.39 -9.58
C VAL A 415 3.52 -14.00 -9.77
N ALA A 416 4.28 -14.83 -10.47
CA ALA A 416 5.64 -14.49 -10.88
C ALA A 416 5.61 -13.51 -12.06
N VAL A 417 6.58 -12.58 -12.09
CA VAL A 417 6.75 -11.60 -13.17
C VAL A 417 8.12 -11.79 -13.80
N ASP A 418 8.16 -12.06 -15.10
CA ASP A 418 9.40 -12.08 -15.87
C ASP A 418 9.94 -10.66 -16.05
N ARG A 419 11.14 -10.40 -15.59
CA ARG A 419 11.73 -9.05 -15.56
C ARG A 419 12.09 -8.46 -16.93
N LYS A 420 12.08 -9.27 -18.00
CA LYS A 420 12.41 -8.82 -19.35
C LYS A 420 11.17 -8.61 -20.21
N THR A 421 10.20 -9.49 -20.07
CA THR A 421 8.98 -9.49 -20.89
C THR A 421 7.76 -8.98 -20.15
N PHE A 422 7.86 -8.86 -18.83
CA PHE A 422 6.77 -8.56 -17.91
C PHE A 422 5.60 -9.57 -18.00
N ALA A 423 5.86 -10.78 -18.50
CA ALA A 423 4.86 -11.85 -18.52
C ALA A 423 4.48 -12.26 -17.09
N ARG A 424 3.16 -12.46 -16.87
CA ARG A 424 2.61 -12.91 -15.59
C ARG A 424 2.41 -14.40 -15.61
N THR A 425 2.96 -15.10 -14.62
CA THR A 425 2.78 -16.54 -14.43
C THR A 425 2.14 -16.80 -13.07
N PRO A 426 0.83 -17.10 -13.02
CA PRO A 426 0.15 -17.45 -11.77
C PRO A 426 0.80 -18.68 -11.11
N LYS A 427 1.02 -18.60 -9.79
CA LYS A 427 1.53 -19.72 -8.98
C LYS A 427 0.35 -20.54 -8.43
N PRO A 428 0.56 -21.80 -8.04
CA PRO A 428 -0.49 -22.64 -7.41
C PRO A 428 -1.16 -21.99 -6.21
N SER A 429 -0.43 -21.20 -5.43
CA SER A 429 -0.94 -20.46 -4.27
C SER A 429 -2.04 -19.43 -4.62
N LEU A 430 -2.04 -18.85 -5.83
CA LEU A 430 -3.13 -17.99 -6.28
C LEU A 430 -4.44 -18.77 -6.44
N ALA A 431 -4.37 -19.92 -7.09
CA ALA A 431 -5.54 -20.80 -7.27
C ALA A 431 -6.05 -21.33 -5.93
N HIS A 432 -5.14 -21.64 -5.00
CA HIS A 432 -5.44 -22.10 -3.65
C HIS A 432 -6.22 -21.05 -2.84
N LEU A 433 -5.70 -19.82 -2.77
CA LEU A 433 -6.38 -18.71 -2.10
C LEU A 433 -7.77 -18.44 -2.73
N GLY A 434 -7.85 -18.52 -4.07
CA GLY A 434 -9.11 -18.39 -4.79
C GLY A 434 -10.13 -19.49 -4.45
N GLN A 435 -9.68 -20.72 -4.20
CA GLN A 435 -10.57 -21.82 -3.73
C GLN A 435 -11.11 -21.53 -2.34
N ILE A 436 -10.27 -21.01 -1.43
CA ILE A 436 -10.70 -20.62 -0.07
C ILE A 436 -11.74 -19.48 -0.17
N ALA A 437 -11.49 -18.47 -1.00
CA ALA A 437 -12.41 -17.36 -1.20
C ALA A 437 -13.78 -17.81 -1.72
N ARG A 438 -13.81 -18.72 -2.70
CA ARG A 438 -15.06 -19.26 -3.25
C ARG A 438 -15.86 -20.07 -2.22
N LYS A 439 -15.18 -20.83 -1.36
CA LYS A 439 -15.85 -21.58 -0.28
C LYS A 439 -16.41 -20.64 0.79
N ASN A 440 -15.77 -19.52 1.01
CA ASN A 440 -16.12 -18.46 1.98
C ASN A 440 -16.57 -19.00 3.37
N GLN A 441 -15.93 -20.09 3.80
CA GLN A 441 -16.21 -20.71 5.11
C GLN A 441 -15.47 -19.90 6.18
N LEU A 442 -16.16 -19.02 6.89
CA LEU A 442 -15.56 -18.12 7.88
C LEU A 442 -15.58 -18.72 9.31
N VAL A 443 -16.54 -19.56 9.60
CA VAL A 443 -16.72 -20.23 10.90
C VAL A 443 -17.14 -21.68 10.66
#